data_d0f6570c4aa0fa8a858615f2986d36fb
#
_entry.id   d0f6570c4aa0fa8a858615f2986d36fb
#
_cell.length_a   1.000
_cell.length_b   1.000
_cell.length_c   1.000
_cell.angle_alpha   90.00
_cell.angle_beta   90.00
_cell.angle_gamma   90.00
#
_symmetry.space_group_name_H-M   'P 1'
#
loop_
_entity.id
_entity.type
_entity.pdbx_description
1 polymer ?
#
loop_
_entity_poly.entity_id
_entity_poly.type
_entity_poly.pdbx_seq_one_letter_code
_entity_poly.pdbx_strand_id
1 'polypeptide(L)'
;MKVRGRMNIRKRALLLLLLPLILSASSVRVFAQDAESIPSTVVEDGVGISSRIWELLFGKRANAASESGELIVGGDVFGARIYRGYVSVSKDVEGTTLLSGDVIKSIDGKQIKRVSEISAILGTGGEHTVTVTRSGRDIECRIDSEEQARRVISACCDGAAGIGTVTYIDPADMTFGGLGHGICDESGALFPLESGRVTGVILGGAEKGEKGDPGELVGVLTDRGYGEIYANTPTGVFGQLSDWSKDGALSLPIAKREDVKQGTATIISTVKNGKKMSYTVELYDINTSETGTKCFKVRVTDKALLSLTGGIVRGMSGSPIIQDGKLVGAVTHVMIADPTEGYGIFIENMLNAAQNQVQPKAA
;
A
#
# COMPACT_ATOMS: atom_id res chain seq x y z
N MET A 1 52.02 11.95 40.77
CA MET A 1 51.22 13.19 40.72
C MET A 1 50.00 12.92 39.85
N LYS A 2 48.81 12.96 40.47
CA LYS A 2 47.52 12.69 39.83
C LYS A 2 47.03 13.94 39.14
N VAL A 3 46.54 13.84 37.88
CA VAL A 3 45.53 14.77 37.37
C VAL A 3 44.39 14.01 36.73
N ARG A 4 43.22 14.04 37.41
CA ARG A 4 41.92 13.56 36.94
C ARG A 4 41.29 14.62 36.06
N GLY A 5 41.04 14.33 34.79
CA GLY A 5 40.16 15.11 33.91
C GLY A 5 38.69 14.69 34.08
N ARG A 6 37.88 15.57 34.63
CA ARG A 6 36.41 15.43 34.71
C ARG A 6 35.81 15.58 33.30
N MET A 7 35.11 14.56 32.87
CA MET A 7 34.31 14.60 31.64
C MET A 7 32.88 15.08 31.94
N ASN A 8 32.46 16.11 31.22
CA ASN A 8 31.21 16.86 31.38
C ASN A 8 29.94 16.03 31.13
N ILE A 9 29.05 15.98 32.13
CA ILE A 9 27.76 15.29 32.20
C ILE A 9 26.62 16.08 31.51
N ARG A 10 26.89 16.87 30.49
CA ARG A 10 25.86 17.71 29.86
C ARG A 10 25.43 17.35 28.42
N LYS A 11 25.73 16.14 27.94
CA LYS A 11 25.32 15.69 26.60
C LYS A 11 24.50 14.36 26.57
N ARG A 12 23.86 13.98 27.66
CA ARG A 12 23.04 12.77 27.75
C ARG A 12 21.59 13.01 28.20
N ALA A 13 21.03 14.18 28.00
CA ALA A 13 19.67 14.52 28.43
C ALA A 13 18.83 15.10 27.29
N LEU A 14 18.85 14.50 26.09
CA LEU A 14 17.93 14.89 25.03
C LEU A 14 17.63 13.71 24.07
N LEU A 15 17.35 12.53 24.61
CA LEU A 15 16.88 11.40 23.80
C LEU A 15 16.02 10.43 24.62
N LEU A 16 15.08 10.95 25.40
CA LEU A 16 14.12 10.10 26.13
C LEU A 16 12.88 10.94 26.41
N LEU A 17 12.02 11.06 25.40
CA LEU A 17 10.60 11.40 25.54
C LEU A 17 9.97 11.37 24.14
N LEU A 18 9.48 10.20 23.72
CA LEU A 18 8.33 10.02 22.81
C LEU A 18 8.14 8.52 22.57
N LEU A 19 7.59 7.85 23.58
CA LEU A 19 6.88 6.59 23.37
C LEU A 19 5.44 6.85 23.79
N PRO A 20 4.47 6.73 22.89
CA PRO A 20 3.18 6.18 23.29
C PRO A 20 2.88 4.88 22.57
N LEU A 21 2.43 3.92 23.35
CA LEU A 21 1.66 2.72 23.02
C LEU A 21 0.91 2.81 21.71
N ILE A 22 1.11 1.82 20.82
CA ILE A 22 0.18 1.53 19.74
C ILE A 22 -0.13 0.05 19.78
N LEU A 23 -1.38 -0.26 20.18
CA LEU A 23 -2.03 -1.55 19.98
C LEU A 23 -2.32 -1.75 18.48
N SER A 24 -1.98 -2.92 18.02
CA SER A 24 -2.50 -3.74 16.92
C SER A 24 -3.58 -3.16 15.99
N ALA A 25 -3.17 -2.69 14.82
CA ALA A 25 -3.88 -2.82 13.56
C ALA A 25 -2.84 -2.71 12.45
N SER A 26 -3.00 -3.46 11.36
CA SER A 26 -2.13 -3.41 10.19
C SER A 26 -2.30 -2.05 9.49
N SER A 27 -1.81 -1.00 10.11
CA SER A 27 -1.90 0.36 9.61
C SER A 27 -0.66 0.67 8.79
N VAL A 28 -0.87 0.90 7.51
CA VAL A 28 0.09 1.58 6.65
C VAL A 28 0.27 2.99 7.22
N ARG A 29 1.38 3.27 7.87
CA ARG A 29 1.70 4.63 8.30
C ARG A 29 2.04 5.47 7.08
N VAL A 30 1.22 6.47 6.81
CA VAL A 30 1.52 7.54 5.86
C VAL A 30 2.49 8.49 6.55
N PHE A 31 3.76 8.48 6.20
CA PHE A 31 4.66 9.57 6.53
C PHE A 31 4.50 10.66 5.46
N ALA A 32 3.85 11.76 5.82
CA ALA A 32 4.02 13.02 5.11
C ALA A 32 5.37 13.60 5.56
N GLN A 33 6.41 13.41 4.75
CA GLN A 33 7.64 14.18 4.90
C GLN A 33 7.57 15.41 4.01
N ASP A 34 7.92 16.55 4.61
CA ASP A 34 8.00 17.86 3.99
C ASP A 34 8.79 17.82 2.69
N ALA A 35 8.12 18.09 1.59
CA ALA A 35 8.77 18.35 0.32
C ALA A 35 9.10 19.84 0.26
N GLU A 36 10.36 20.19 0.47
CA GLU A 36 10.89 21.48 0.06
C GLU A 36 10.78 21.63 -1.46
N SER A 37 10.32 22.80 -1.85
CA SER A 37 9.98 23.26 -3.17
C SER A 37 11.02 22.98 -4.26
N ILE A 38 10.60 22.24 -5.29
CA ILE A 38 11.20 22.26 -6.62
C ILE A 38 10.18 22.88 -7.61
N PRO A 39 10.60 23.78 -8.53
CA PRO A 39 9.65 24.56 -9.33
C PRO A 39 8.86 23.66 -10.29
N SER A 40 7.57 23.89 -10.30
CA SER A 40 6.60 23.26 -11.19
C SER A 40 6.83 23.68 -12.65
N THR A 41 7.29 22.74 -13.46
CA THR A 41 7.03 22.81 -14.91
C THR A 41 5.81 21.92 -15.19
N VAL A 42 4.79 22.57 -15.71
CA VAL A 42 3.57 22.11 -16.36
C VAL A 42 3.46 20.58 -16.50
N VAL A 43 2.56 19.99 -15.73
CA VAL A 43 2.01 18.66 -16.02
C VAL A 43 0.55 18.87 -16.38
N GLU A 44 0.23 18.55 -17.65
CA GLU A 44 -1.12 18.54 -18.16
C GLU A 44 -2.03 17.64 -17.31
N ASP A 45 -3.23 18.17 -17.03
CA ASP A 45 -4.30 17.49 -16.30
C ASP A 45 -4.70 16.20 -17.00
N GLY A 46 -4.26 15.06 -16.45
CA GLY A 46 -4.79 13.76 -16.80
C GLY A 46 -6.22 13.61 -16.25
N VAL A 47 -7.22 13.91 -17.06
CA VAL A 47 -8.63 13.64 -16.80
C VAL A 47 -8.77 12.13 -16.59
N GLY A 48 -9.07 11.70 -15.37
CA GLY A 48 -9.40 10.32 -15.07
C GLY A 48 -10.58 9.86 -15.94
N ILE A 49 -10.31 8.94 -16.86
CA ILE A 49 -11.32 8.38 -17.75
C ILE A 49 -12.22 7.48 -16.89
N SER A 50 -13.53 7.79 -16.81
CA SER A 50 -14.47 6.96 -16.08
C SER A 50 -14.50 5.54 -16.68
N SER A 51 -14.78 4.52 -15.84
CA SER A 51 -14.85 3.11 -16.28
C SER A 51 -15.71 2.88 -17.54
N ARG A 52 -16.76 3.67 -17.73
CA ARG A 52 -17.62 3.63 -18.92
C ARG A 52 -16.93 4.13 -20.20
N ILE A 53 -16.09 5.15 -20.10
CA ILE A 53 -15.33 5.68 -21.24
C ILE A 53 -14.22 4.69 -21.61
N TRP A 54 -13.63 4.02 -20.63
CA TRP A 54 -12.65 2.98 -20.85
C TRP A 54 -13.23 1.80 -21.65
N GLU A 55 -14.43 1.30 -21.29
CA GLU A 55 -15.12 0.24 -22.04
C GLU A 55 -15.43 0.64 -23.48
N LEU A 56 -15.74 1.92 -23.70
CA LEU A 56 -16.05 2.47 -25.04
C LEU A 56 -14.81 2.55 -25.94
N LEU A 57 -13.65 2.88 -25.37
CA LEU A 57 -12.40 3.10 -26.11
C LEU A 57 -11.59 1.81 -26.33
N PHE A 58 -11.68 0.85 -25.40
CA PHE A 58 -10.81 -0.33 -25.40
C PHE A 58 -11.56 -1.66 -25.47
N GLY A 59 -12.90 -1.63 -25.60
CA GLY A 59 -13.75 -2.82 -25.67
C GLY A 59 -13.95 -3.49 -24.29
N LYS A 60 -14.89 -4.46 -24.24
CA LYS A 60 -15.07 -5.29 -23.04
C LYS A 60 -13.78 -6.02 -22.77
N ARG A 61 -13.21 -5.81 -21.57
CA ARG A 61 -12.08 -6.61 -21.11
C ARG A 61 -12.46 -8.08 -21.21
N ALA A 62 -11.74 -8.82 -22.02
CA ALA A 62 -11.94 -10.23 -22.15
C ALA A 62 -11.67 -10.90 -20.79
N ASN A 63 -12.53 -11.81 -20.36
CA ASN A 63 -12.28 -12.72 -19.25
C ASN A 63 -11.20 -13.74 -19.69
N ALA A 64 -9.95 -13.32 -19.67
CA ALA A 64 -8.85 -14.20 -19.98
C ALA A 64 -7.97 -14.36 -18.73
N ALA A 65 -8.29 -15.34 -17.89
CA ALA A 65 -7.18 -16.16 -17.43
C ALA A 65 -6.46 -16.58 -18.71
N SER A 66 -5.17 -16.25 -18.87
CA SER A 66 -4.47 -16.42 -20.13
C SER A 66 -4.82 -17.79 -20.73
N GLU A 67 -5.10 -17.87 -22.02
CA GLU A 67 -5.38 -19.16 -22.71
C GLU A 67 -4.27 -20.19 -22.46
N SER A 68 -3.07 -19.73 -22.06
CA SER A 68 -1.92 -20.56 -21.67
C SER A 68 -2.00 -21.12 -20.24
N GLY A 69 -2.86 -20.55 -19.36
CA GLY A 69 -2.89 -20.92 -17.94
C GLY A 69 -1.63 -20.52 -17.16
N GLU A 70 -0.76 -19.69 -17.74
CA GLU A 70 0.48 -19.20 -17.11
C GLU A 70 0.41 -17.73 -16.81
N LEU A 71 1.03 -17.33 -15.69
CA LEU A 71 1.18 -15.95 -15.25
C LEU A 71 2.66 -15.59 -15.12
N ILE A 72 3.00 -14.34 -15.43
CA ILE A 72 4.31 -13.78 -15.11
C ILE A 72 4.39 -13.65 -13.59
N VAL A 73 5.43 -14.22 -13.02
CA VAL A 73 5.70 -14.16 -11.58
C VAL A 73 6.26 -12.79 -11.22
N GLY A 74 5.64 -12.13 -10.25
CA GLY A 74 6.04 -10.82 -9.75
C GLY A 74 7.30 -10.88 -8.86
N GLY A 75 7.20 -10.32 -7.67
CA GLY A 75 8.29 -10.19 -6.69
C GLY A 75 8.92 -8.80 -6.69
N ASP A 76 8.51 -7.92 -7.59
CA ASP A 76 8.94 -6.52 -7.61
C ASP A 76 8.15 -5.71 -6.59
N VAL A 77 8.83 -4.82 -5.87
CA VAL A 77 8.15 -3.85 -5.01
C VAL A 77 7.50 -2.76 -5.84
N PHE A 78 6.34 -2.31 -5.42
CA PHE A 78 5.64 -1.18 -6.01
C PHE A 78 5.07 -0.27 -4.94
N GLY A 79 4.92 1.01 -5.27
CA GLY A 79 4.17 1.96 -4.49
C GLY A 79 2.71 1.94 -4.91
N ALA A 80 1.81 1.64 -3.97
CA ALA A 80 0.39 1.80 -4.16
C ALA A 80 -0.02 3.18 -3.62
N ARG A 81 -0.63 4.01 -4.46
CA ARG A 81 -1.32 5.25 -4.03
C ARG A 81 -2.77 5.13 -4.42
N ILE A 82 -3.67 5.12 -3.44
CA ILE A 82 -5.11 5.04 -3.66
C ILE A 82 -5.82 6.25 -3.07
N TYR A 83 -6.88 6.69 -3.73
CA TYR A 83 -7.65 7.88 -3.37
C TYR A 83 -9.12 7.54 -3.28
N ARG A 84 -9.82 8.15 -2.32
CA ARG A 84 -11.26 7.90 -2.07
C ARG A 84 -12.20 8.93 -2.68
N GLY A 85 -11.67 9.96 -3.39
CA GLY A 85 -12.50 10.95 -4.07
C GLY A 85 -13.07 12.07 -3.20
N TYR A 86 -12.72 12.08 -1.92
CA TYR A 86 -13.05 13.14 -0.98
C TYR A 86 -11.91 13.31 0.03
N VAL A 87 -11.87 14.47 0.68
CA VAL A 87 -10.90 14.77 1.74
C VAL A 87 -11.59 14.70 3.08
N SER A 88 -10.99 14.00 4.05
CA SER A 88 -11.44 14.03 5.43
C SER A 88 -10.37 14.59 6.35
N VAL A 89 -10.81 15.10 7.49
CA VAL A 89 -9.96 15.52 8.59
C VAL A 89 -9.63 14.31 9.46
N SER A 90 -8.36 13.99 9.62
CA SER A 90 -7.88 12.79 10.35
C SER A 90 -7.77 13.00 11.87
N LYS A 91 -7.69 14.26 12.33
CA LYS A 91 -7.59 14.64 13.75
C LYS A 91 -8.20 16.01 13.95
N ASP A 92 -8.61 16.32 15.18
CA ASP A 92 -9.08 17.65 15.55
C ASP A 92 -8.01 18.70 15.23
N VAL A 93 -8.42 19.83 14.63
CA VAL A 93 -7.51 20.91 14.24
C VAL A 93 -7.58 22.04 15.25
N GLU A 94 -6.54 22.12 16.07
CA GLU A 94 -6.44 23.12 17.14
C GLU A 94 -6.53 24.56 16.58
N GLY A 95 -7.30 25.41 17.27
CA GLY A 95 -7.54 26.79 16.87
C GLY A 95 -8.62 26.95 15.78
N THR A 96 -9.28 25.86 15.40
CA THR A 96 -10.41 25.85 14.45
C THR A 96 -11.59 25.06 15.01
N THR A 97 -12.70 25.02 14.28
CA THR A 97 -13.87 24.19 14.61
C THR A 97 -13.89 22.86 13.85
N LEU A 98 -12.79 22.52 13.10
CA LEU A 98 -12.65 21.26 12.37
C LEU A 98 -12.33 20.12 13.33
N LEU A 99 -13.06 19.02 13.19
CA LEU A 99 -12.93 17.82 14.02
C LEU A 99 -12.56 16.60 13.18
N SER A 100 -11.98 15.61 13.81
CA SER A 100 -11.72 14.31 13.21
C SER A 100 -13.01 13.72 12.64
N GLY A 101 -12.92 13.19 11.41
CA GLY A 101 -14.05 12.63 10.68
C GLY A 101 -14.86 13.63 9.85
N ASP A 102 -14.59 14.94 9.93
CA ASP A 102 -15.19 15.91 9.01
C ASP A 102 -14.80 15.59 7.57
N VAL A 103 -15.76 15.68 6.66
CA VAL A 103 -15.51 15.58 5.22
C VAL A 103 -15.52 16.97 4.62
N ILE A 104 -14.39 17.40 4.05
CA ILE A 104 -14.27 18.72 3.40
C ILE A 104 -15.05 18.69 2.09
N LYS A 105 -16.04 19.55 1.97
CA LYS A 105 -16.90 19.68 0.80
C LYS A 105 -16.41 20.77 -0.15
N SER A 106 -16.10 21.96 0.41
CA SER A 106 -15.64 23.10 -0.36
C SER A 106 -14.79 24.05 0.47
N ILE A 107 -13.98 24.85 -0.21
CA ILE A 107 -13.28 26.02 0.35
C ILE A 107 -13.63 27.22 -0.53
N ASP A 108 -14.15 28.30 0.07
CA ASP A 108 -14.64 29.51 -0.61
C ASP A 108 -15.61 29.18 -1.76
N GLY A 109 -16.48 28.17 -1.52
CA GLY A 109 -17.44 27.69 -2.51
C GLY A 109 -16.89 26.75 -3.61
N LYS A 110 -15.57 26.59 -3.72
CA LYS A 110 -14.94 25.67 -4.67
C LYS A 110 -14.94 24.26 -4.09
N GLN A 111 -15.53 23.30 -4.79
CA GLN A 111 -15.53 21.89 -4.38
C GLN A 111 -14.11 21.32 -4.27
N ILE A 112 -13.88 20.47 -3.26
CA ILE A 112 -12.58 19.88 -2.94
C ILE A 112 -12.67 18.36 -3.01
N LYS A 113 -11.72 17.76 -3.74
CA LYS A 113 -11.56 16.30 -3.84
C LYS A 113 -10.17 15.81 -3.45
N ARG A 114 -9.17 16.71 -3.42
CA ARG A 114 -7.76 16.39 -3.16
C ARG A 114 -7.16 17.34 -2.13
N VAL A 115 -6.24 16.81 -1.33
CA VAL A 115 -5.46 17.62 -0.37
C VAL A 115 -4.61 18.67 -1.10
N SER A 116 -4.10 18.36 -2.30
CA SER A 116 -3.35 19.33 -3.11
C SER A 116 -4.17 20.60 -3.47
N GLU A 117 -5.49 20.45 -3.66
CA GLU A 117 -6.39 21.59 -3.93
C GLU A 117 -6.54 22.47 -2.67
N ILE A 118 -6.60 21.84 -1.48
CA ILE A 118 -6.60 22.55 -0.20
C ILE A 118 -5.31 23.34 -0.04
N SER A 119 -4.16 22.69 -0.28
CA SER A 119 -2.85 23.34 -0.18
C SER A 119 -2.72 24.51 -1.15
N ALA A 120 -3.25 24.39 -2.38
CA ALA A 120 -3.22 25.46 -3.36
C ALA A 120 -4.08 26.66 -2.95
N ILE A 121 -5.22 26.48 -2.27
CA ILE A 121 -6.11 27.56 -1.86
C ILE A 121 -5.62 28.17 -0.56
N LEU A 122 -5.47 27.37 0.50
CA LEU A 122 -5.09 27.88 1.82
C LEU A 122 -3.64 28.41 1.86
N GLY A 123 -2.77 27.93 0.94
CA GLY A 123 -1.39 28.41 0.81
C GLY A 123 -1.27 29.83 0.25
N THR A 124 -2.34 30.43 -0.28
CA THR A 124 -2.33 31.82 -0.77
C THR A 124 -2.40 32.84 0.37
N GLY A 125 -2.68 32.40 1.60
CA GLY A 125 -2.93 33.27 2.75
C GLY A 125 -4.27 34.00 2.68
N GLY A 126 -4.66 34.63 3.78
CA GLY A 126 -5.93 35.34 3.89
C GLY A 126 -6.96 34.56 4.71
N GLU A 127 -8.19 35.08 4.72
CA GLU A 127 -9.33 34.44 5.36
C GLU A 127 -10.01 33.50 4.37
N HIS A 128 -10.31 32.26 4.81
CA HIS A 128 -10.99 31.25 3.99
C HIS A 128 -12.17 30.67 4.75
N THR A 129 -13.22 30.32 4.04
CA THR A 129 -14.37 29.58 4.57
C THR A 129 -14.33 28.14 4.08
N VAL A 130 -14.13 27.20 5.01
CA VAL A 130 -14.14 25.76 4.78
C VAL A 130 -15.52 25.21 5.11
N THR A 131 -16.22 24.65 4.15
CA THR A 131 -17.48 23.93 4.38
C THR A 131 -17.18 22.45 4.52
N VAL A 132 -17.60 21.85 5.63
CA VAL A 132 -17.47 20.41 5.90
C VAL A 132 -18.83 19.77 6.10
N THR A 133 -18.93 18.48 5.80
CA THR A 133 -20.06 17.64 6.19
C THR A 133 -19.69 16.88 7.45
N ARG A 134 -20.44 17.09 8.54
CA ARG A 134 -20.32 16.40 9.83
C ARG A 134 -21.65 15.79 10.21
N SER A 135 -21.71 14.47 10.40
CA SER A 135 -22.95 13.75 10.72
C SER A 135 -24.12 14.11 9.79
N GLY A 136 -23.84 14.25 8.49
CA GLY A 136 -24.84 14.54 7.43
C GLY A 136 -25.29 16.01 7.36
N ARG A 137 -24.64 16.93 8.09
CA ARG A 137 -24.95 18.38 8.07
C ARG A 137 -23.74 19.17 7.59
N ASP A 138 -23.99 20.19 6.79
CA ASP A 138 -22.95 21.11 6.36
C ASP A 138 -22.68 22.13 7.48
N ILE A 139 -21.40 22.33 7.78
CA ILE A 139 -20.89 23.26 8.80
C ILE A 139 -19.82 24.13 8.16
N GLU A 140 -19.87 25.43 8.41
CA GLU A 140 -18.85 26.36 7.95
C GLU A 140 -17.83 26.61 9.07
N CYS A 141 -16.56 26.53 8.71
CA CYS A 141 -15.41 26.78 9.57
C CYS A 141 -14.55 27.88 8.95
N ARG A 142 -14.18 28.90 9.72
CA ARG A 142 -13.29 29.96 9.27
C ARG A 142 -11.84 29.59 9.54
N ILE A 143 -10.99 29.88 8.59
CA ILE A 143 -9.52 29.79 8.68
C ILE A 143 -9.01 31.20 8.42
N ASP A 144 -8.44 31.84 9.41
CA ASP A 144 -8.09 33.28 9.43
C ASP A 144 -6.58 33.52 9.63
N SER A 145 -5.79 32.48 9.69
CA SER A 145 -4.33 32.58 9.81
C SER A 145 -3.58 31.50 9.03
N GLU A 146 -2.36 31.81 8.63
CA GLU A 146 -1.47 30.84 7.97
C GLU A 146 -1.17 29.63 8.86
N GLU A 147 -1.14 29.83 10.19
CA GLU A 147 -0.89 28.72 11.12
C GLU A 147 -2.05 27.74 11.12
N GLN A 148 -3.30 28.23 11.17
CA GLN A 148 -4.49 27.40 11.03
C GLN A 148 -4.51 26.70 9.68
N ALA A 149 -4.19 27.40 8.57
CA ALA A 149 -4.10 26.82 7.23
C ALA A 149 -3.13 25.65 7.18
N ARG A 150 -1.91 25.79 7.72
CA ARG A 150 -0.93 24.69 7.81
C ARG A 150 -1.44 23.51 8.65
N ARG A 151 -2.08 23.78 9.78
CA ARG A 151 -2.67 22.73 10.64
C ARG A 151 -3.79 21.98 9.91
N VAL A 152 -4.66 22.68 9.18
CA VAL A 152 -5.73 22.08 8.37
C VAL A 152 -5.13 21.18 7.29
N ILE A 153 -4.18 21.68 6.49
CA ILE A 153 -3.53 20.91 5.44
C ILE A 153 -2.91 19.64 6.02
N SER A 154 -2.20 19.75 7.17
CA SER A 154 -1.56 18.59 7.81
C SER A 154 -2.52 17.55 8.40
N ALA A 155 -3.76 17.96 8.69
CA ALA A 155 -4.79 17.08 9.22
C ALA A 155 -5.68 16.46 8.13
N CYS A 156 -5.56 16.93 6.89
CA CYS A 156 -6.37 16.43 5.77
C CYS A 156 -5.79 15.17 5.16
N CYS A 157 -6.69 14.25 4.77
CA CYS A 157 -6.34 12.98 4.13
C CYS A 157 -7.35 12.67 3.01
N ASP A 158 -6.86 12.40 1.80
CA ASP A 158 -7.67 12.01 0.64
C ASP A 158 -7.33 10.63 0.09
N GLY A 159 -6.30 9.98 0.64
CA GLY A 159 -5.81 8.72 0.12
C GLY A 159 -4.99 7.92 1.12
N ALA A 160 -4.54 6.78 0.68
CA ALA A 160 -3.56 5.94 1.36
C ALA A 160 -2.43 5.60 0.40
N ALA A 161 -1.22 5.50 0.93
CA ALA A 161 -0.05 5.11 0.17
C ALA A 161 0.79 4.11 0.96
N GLY A 162 1.43 3.18 0.26
CA GLY A 162 2.27 2.18 0.89
C GLY A 162 3.12 1.42 -0.11
N ILE A 163 4.08 0.65 0.42
CA ILE A 163 4.92 -0.25 -0.34
C ILE A 163 4.32 -1.65 -0.28
N GLY A 164 4.24 -2.32 -1.42
CA GLY A 164 3.84 -3.71 -1.54
C GLY A 164 4.62 -4.45 -2.59
N THR A 165 4.29 -5.73 -2.78
CA THR A 165 4.92 -6.59 -3.79
C THR A 165 3.88 -7.04 -4.81
N VAL A 166 4.23 -6.99 -6.10
CA VAL A 166 3.45 -7.57 -7.20
C VAL A 166 3.51 -9.08 -7.07
N THR A 167 2.35 -9.74 -7.09
CA THR A 167 2.26 -11.21 -7.03
C THR A 167 2.37 -11.83 -8.40
N TYR A 168 1.54 -11.34 -9.33
CA TYR A 168 1.50 -11.83 -10.71
C TYR A 168 1.13 -10.72 -11.67
N ILE A 169 1.45 -10.96 -12.95
CA ILE A 169 1.01 -10.13 -14.07
C ILE A 169 0.46 -11.09 -15.13
N ASP A 170 -0.74 -10.80 -15.65
CA ASP A 170 -1.28 -11.50 -16.81
C ASP A 170 -0.58 -11.00 -18.09
N PRO A 171 0.11 -11.87 -18.84
CA PRO A 171 0.81 -11.43 -20.04
C PRO A 171 -0.11 -11.02 -21.19
N ALA A 172 -1.41 -11.35 -21.13
CA ALA A 172 -2.36 -11.05 -22.19
C ALA A 172 -2.75 -9.57 -22.24
N ASP A 173 -3.00 -8.97 -21.08
CA ASP A 173 -3.51 -7.62 -20.96
C ASP A 173 -2.75 -6.73 -19.97
N MET A 174 -1.67 -7.24 -19.37
CA MET A 174 -0.86 -6.56 -18.36
C MET A 174 -1.62 -6.22 -17.08
N THR A 175 -2.74 -6.88 -16.81
CA THR A 175 -3.36 -6.79 -15.49
C THR A 175 -2.46 -7.46 -14.44
N PHE A 176 -2.50 -6.95 -13.22
CA PHE A 176 -1.70 -7.48 -12.12
C PHE A 176 -2.51 -7.65 -10.85
N GLY A 177 -2.05 -8.54 -9.99
CA GLY A 177 -2.47 -8.63 -8.60
C GLY A 177 -1.28 -8.49 -7.66
N GLY A 178 -1.49 -7.83 -6.54
CA GLY A 178 -0.46 -7.61 -5.53
C GLY A 178 -1.00 -7.58 -4.11
N LEU A 179 -0.11 -7.51 -3.12
CA LEU A 179 -0.37 -7.46 -1.68
C LEU A 179 -0.98 -8.74 -1.09
N GLY A 180 -1.87 -9.43 -1.79
CA GLY A 180 -2.61 -10.58 -1.25
C GLY A 180 -3.60 -10.23 -0.14
N HIS A 181 -3.79 -8.96 0.18
CA HIS A 181 -4.78 -8.39 1.10
C HIS A 181 -5.15 -6.96 0.68
N GLY A 182 -6.24 -6.43 1.20
CA GLY A 182 -6.67 -5.07 0.93
C GLY A 182 -5.85 -4.02 1.68
N ILE A 183 -5.84 -2.81 1.14
CA ILE A 183 -5.40 -1.61 1.86
C ILE A 183 -6.57 -1.17 2.72
N CYS A 184 -6.34 -1.08 4.03
CA CYS A 184 -7.33 -0.70 5.03
C CYS A 184 -6.98 0.64 5.67
N ASP A 185 -7.98 1.30 6.24
CA ASP A 185 -7.80 2.46 7.09
C ASP A 185 -7.39 2.07 8.53
N GLU A 186 -7.26 3.07 9.41
CA GLU A 186 -6.86 2.86 10.80
C GLU A 186 -7.88 2.04 11.62
N SER A 187 -9.14 1.98 11.20
CA SER A 187 -10.17 1.15 11.81
C SER A 187 -10.13 -0.31 11.38
N GLY A 188 -9.30 -0.63 10.37
CA GLY A 188 -9.23 -1.93 9.72
C GLY A 188 -10.28 -2.14 8.63
N ALA A 189 -11.09 -1.12 8.31
CA ALA A 189 -12.03 -1.17 7.21
C ALA A 189 -11.29 -0.99 5.87
N LEU A 190 -11.80 -1.65 4.83
CA LEU A 190 -11.23 -1.55 3.49
C LEU A 190 -11.29 -0.09 3.01
N PHE A 191 -10.11 0.46 2.64
CA PHE A 191 -10.02 1.84 2.18
C PHE A 191 -10.79 2.01 0.86
N PRO A 192 -11.74 2.97 0.76
CA PRO A 192 -12.49 3.21 -0.46
C PRO A 192 -11.58 3.60 -1.61
N LEU A 193 -11.85 3.09 -2.81
CA LEU A 193 -11.09 3.38 -4.02
C LEU A 193 -11.96 4.10 -5.05
N GLU A 194 -11.66 5.37 -5.31
CA GLU A 194 -12.14 6.10 -6.50
C GLU A 194 -11.14 5.99 -7.64
N SER A 195 -9.87 6.15 -7.33
CA SER A 195 -8.77 6.03 -8.28
C SER A 195 -7.50 5.58 -7.57
N GLY A 196 -6.58 4.94 -8.29
CA GLY A 196 -5.31 4.53 -7.73
C GLY A 196 -4.22 4.47 -8.79
N ARG A 197 -2.95 4.58 -8.33
CA ARG A 197 -1.77 4.55 -9.21
C ARG A 197 -0.74 3.59 -8.66
N VAL A 198 -0.12 2.85 -9.57
CA VAL A 198 1.11 2.11 -9.32
C VAL A 198 2.28 3.05 -9.56
N THR A 199 3.15 3.20 -8.56
CA THR A 199 4.35 4.04 -8.66
C THR A 199 5.61 3.24 -8.40
N GLY A 200 6.75 3.77 -8.80
CA GLY A 200 8.03 3.19 -8.45
C GLY A 200 8.36 3.37 -6.96
N VAL A 201 9.29 2.56 -6.49
CA VAL A 201 9.86 2.63 -5.15
C VAL A 201 11.38 2.65 -5.25
N ILE A 202 12.02 3.62 -4.61
CA ILE A 202 13.45 3.59 -4.33
C ILE A 202 13.61 2.94 -2.97
N LEU A 203 14.03 1.67 -2.96
CA LEU A 203 14.18 0.90 -1.74
C LEU A 203 15.51 1.21 -1.06
N GLY A 204 15.45 1.69 0.18
CA GLY A 204 16.62 1.98 1.02
C GLY A 204 17.12 0.77 1.83
N GLY A 205 16.24 -0.22 2.06
CA GLY A 205 16.53 -1.42 2.83
C GLY A 205 15.31 -1.96 3.55
N ALA A 206 15.54 -2.59 4.69
CA ALA A 206 14.48 -3.10 5.57
C ALA A 206 14.85 -2.85 7.03
N GLU A 207 13.88 -2.46 7.83
CA GLU A 207 13.92 -2.58 9.28
C GLU A 207 13.61 -4.02 9.65
N LYS A 208 14.45 -4.59 10.53
CA LYS A 208 14.29 -6.00 10.91
C LYS A 208 13.05 -6.21 11.76
N GLY A 209 12.34 -7.30 11.46
CA GLY A 209 11.29 -7.79 12.31
C GLY A 209 11.87 -8.45 13.57
N GLU A 210 11.25 -8.14 14.69
CA GLU A 210 11.51 -8.74 16.00
C GLU A 210 10.18 -9.14 16.65
N LYS A 211 10.23 -9.97 17.66
CA LYS A 211 9.03 -10.38 18.39
C LYS A 211 8.29 -9.16 18.95
N GLY A 212 7.07 -8.96 18.48
CA GLY A 212 6.23 -7.81 18.84
C GLY A 212 6.31 -6.63 17.87
N ASP A 213 7.32 -6.63 16.98
CA ASP A 213 7.46 -5.65 15.90
C ASP A 213 7.87 -6.35 14.59
N PRO A 214 6.97 -6.43 13.60
CA PRO A 214 7.22 -7.16 12.37
C PRO A 214 8.23 -6.49 11.42
N GLY A 215 8.75 -5.32 11.72
CA GLY A 215 9.63 -4.56 10.83
C GLY A 215 8.96 -4.12 9.53
N GLU A 216 9.72 -3.47 8.63
CA GLU A 216 9.18 -3.00 7.35
C GLU A 216 10.26 -2.78 6.28
N LEU A 217 9.85 -2.81 5.01
CA LEU A 217 10.68 -2.33 3.90
C LEU A 217 10.71 -0.80 3.94
N VAL A 218 11.91 -0.24 3.99
CA VAL A 218 12.12 1.20 4.01
C VAL A 218 12.38 1.71 2.59
N GLY A 219 11.57 2.65 2.12
CA GLY A 219 11.71 3.18 0.77
C GLY A 219 10.91 4.45 0.55
N VAL A 220 11.16 5.10 -0.58
CA VAL A 220 10.47 6.31 -1.01
C VAL A 220 9.70 6.01 -2.29
N LEU A 221 8.40 6.36 -2.31
CA LEU A 221 7.59 6.26 -3.50
C LEU A 221 7.98 7.37 -4.48
N THR A 222 8.23 7.00 -5.74
CA THR A 222 8.55 7.98 -6.79
C THR A 222 7.27 8.50 -7.45
N ASP A 223 7.38 9.61 -8.18
CA ASP A 223 6.26 10.15 -8.96
C ASP A 223 6.08 9.45 -10.31
N ARG A 224 7.05 8.61 -10.74
CA ARG A 224 6.93 7.83 -11.96
C ARG A 224 5.80 6.81 -11.81
N GLY A 225 4.76 6.96 -12.63
CA GLY A 225 3.66 6.00 -12.73
C GLY A 225 4.04 4.81 -13.61
N TYR A 226 3.64 3.62 -13.19
CA TYR A 226 3.80 2.37 -13.95
C TYR A 226 2.47 1.74 -14.32
N GLY A 227 1.36 2.28 -13.84
CA GLY A 227 0.03 1.75 -14.11
C GLY A 227 -1.03 2.32 -13.17
N GLU A 228 -2.23 1.79 -13.30
CA GLU A 228 -3.39 2.18 -12.52
C GLU A 228 -3.86 1.04 -11.61
N ILE A 229 -4.42 1.39 -10.45
CA ILE A 229 -5.11 0.48 -9.54
C ILE A 229 -6.61 0.72 -9.73
N TYR A 230 -7.35 -0.32 -10.12
CA TYR A 230 -8.80 -0.25 -10.34
C TYR A 230 -9.61 -0.98 -9.27
N ALA A 231 -8.98 -1.80 -8.43
CA ALA A 231 -9.67 -2.50 -7.35
C ALA A 231 -8.80 -2.65 -6.10
N ASN A 232 -9.42 -2.38 -4.95
CA ASN A 232 -8.93 -2.67 -3.61
C ASN A 232 -9.93 -3.63 -2.96
N THR A 233 -9.55 -4.89 -2.78
CA THR A 233 -10.42 -5.96 -2.28
C THR A 233 -9.83 -6.60 -1.02
N PRO A 234 -10.60 -7.36 -0.24
CA PRO A 234 -10.03 -8.06 0.92
C PRO A 234 -8.85 -8.99 0.59
N THR A 235 -8.77 -9.51 -0.66
CA THR A 235 -7.77 -10.51 -1.07
C THR A 235 -6.67 -9.96 -1.97
N GLY A 236 -6.60 -8.65 -2.17
CA GLY A 236 -5.54 -8.01 -2.94
C GLY A 236 -5.91 -6.68 -3.55
N VAL A 237 -4.88 -6.06 -4.10
CA VAL A 237 -4.98 -4.86 -4.93
C VAL A 237 -4.75 -5.27 -6.38
N PHE A 238 -5.63 -4.83 -7.28
CA PHE A 238 -5.60 -5.17 -8.70
C PHE A 238 -5.56 -3.93 -9.57
N GLY A 239 -4.85 -4.05 -10.68
CA GLY A 239 -4.65 -2.92 -11.58
C GLY A 239 -4.15 -3.37 -12.93
N GLN A 240 -3.71 -2.41 -13.74
CA GLN A 240 -3.11 -2.63 -15.05
C GLN A 240 -1.81 -1.85 -15.16
N LEU A 241 -0.76 -2.51 -15.63
CA LEU A 241 0.55 -1.92 -15.84
C LEU A 241 0.64 -1.36 -17.26
N SER A 242 1.17 -0.16 -17.43
CA SER A 242 1.35 0.51 -18.71
C SER A 242 2.81 0.59 -19.15
N ASP A 243 3.74 0.53 -18.20
CA ASP A 243 5.19 0.65 -18.44
C ASP A 243 5.92 -0.47 -17.69
N TRP A 244 5.79 -1.70 -18.21
CA TRP A 244 6.42 -2.88 -17.66
C TRP A 244 7.09 -3.69 -18.75
N SER A 245 8.39 -4.01 -18.59
CA SER A 245 9.09 -4.88 -19.53
C SER A 245 8.84 -6.36 -19.22
N LYS A 246 8.51 -7.13 -20.24
CA LYS A 246 8.36 -8.59 -20.17
C LYS A 246 9.69 -9.32 -20.37
N ASP A 247 10.79 -8.60 -20.68
CA ASP A 247 12.07 -9.20 -21.01
C ASP A 247 12.65 -9.98 -19.84
N GLY A 248 12.94 -11.25 -20.06
CA GLY A 248 13.46 -12.15 -19.02
C GLY A 248 12.48 -12.49 -17.90
N ALA A 249 11.19 -12.19 -18.05
CA ALA A 249 10.18 -12.49 -17.06
C ALA A 249 9.95 -14.00 -16.94
N LEU A 250 9.87 -14.50 -15.70
CA LEU A 250 9.52 -15.89 -15.40
C LEU A 250 8.01 -16.06 -15.48
N SER A 251 7.52 -16.93 -16.39
CA SER A 251 6.12 -17.34 -16.42
C SER A 251 5.99 -18.74 -15.84
N LEU A 252 4.96 -18.97 -15.03
CA LEU A 252 4.67 -20.25 -14.41
C LEU A 252 3.19 -20.59 -14.50
N PRO A 253 2.85 -21.89 -14.61
CA PRO A 253 1.48 -22.36 -14.49
C PRO A 253 0.95 -22.12 -13.07
N ILE A 254 -0.37 -21.96 -12.95
CA ILE A 254 -1.08 -21.77 -11.70
C ILE A 254 -1.19 -23.11 -10.97
N ALA A 255 -0.91 -23.14 -9.67
CA ALA A 255 -1.21 -24.29 -8.83
C ALA A 255 -2.71 -24.32 -8.49
N LYS A 256 -3.33 -25.50 -8.58
CA LYS A 256 -4.63 -25.70 -7.94
C LYS A 256 -4.42 -25.82 -6.44
N ARG A 257 -5.36 -25.30 -5.61
CA ARG A 257 -5.24 -25.36 -4.15
C ARG A 257 -5.10 -26.78 -3.60
N GLU A 258 -5.69 -27.78 -4.28
CA GLU A 258 -5.59 -29.19 -3.91
C GLU A 258 -4.20 -29.78 -4.16
N ASP A 259 -3.41 -29.19 -5.07
CA ASP A 259 -2.04 -29.62 -5.38
C ASP A 259 -1.01 -29.05 -4.37
N VAL A 260 -1.37 -28.03 -3.60
CA VAL A 260 -0.47 -27.39 -2.63
C VAL A 260 -0.24 -28.29 -1.43
N LYS A 261 1.03 -28.53 -1.09
CA LYS A 261 1.42 -29.49 -0.04
C LYS A 261 2.25 -28.82 1.06
N GLN A 262 2.19 -29.41 2.24
CA GLN A 262 3.13 -29.05 3.30
C GLN A 262 4.57 -29.37 2.86
N GLY A 263 5.51 -28.49 3.21
CA GLY A 263 6.92 -28.67 2.89
C GLY A 263 7.54 -27.45 2.22
N THR A 264 8.67 -27.66 1.60
CA THR A 264 9.50 -26.62 1.00
C THR A 264 8.81 -25.92 -0.17
N ALA A 265 8.90 -24.60 -0.18
CA ALA A 265 8.48 -23.71 -1.26
C ALA A 265 9.49 -22.56 -1.38
N THR A 266 9.29 -21.70 -2.35
CA THR A 266 10.13 -20.52 -2.60
C THR A 266 9.25 -19.28 -2.65
N ILE A 267 9.67 -18.18 -2.01
CA ILE A 267 9.11 -16.86 -2.24
C ILE A 267 10.08 -16.02 -3.08
N ILE A 268 9.54 -15.15 -3.92
CA ILE A 268 10.35 -14.13 -4.63
C ILE A 268 10.01 -12.78 -4.05
N SER A 269 11.02 -12.03 -3.62
CA SER A 269 10.84 -10.72 -3.03
C SER A 269 12.03 -9.81 -3.32
N THR A 270 11.76 -8.50 -3.38
CA THR A 270 12.76 -7.45 -3.52
C THR A 270 12.99 -6.81 -2.15
N VAL A 271 14.06 -7.20 -1.46
CA VAL A 271 14.34 -6.74 -0.08
C VAL A 271 15.55 -5.82 -0.02
N LYS A 272 16.52 -6.04 -0.89
CA LYS A 272 17.80 -5.31 -0.89
C LYS A 272 18.21 -4.90 -2.29
N ASN A 273 18.72 -3.66 -2.41
CA ASN A 273 19.31 -3.13 -3.65
C ASN A 273 18.38 -3.17 -4.88
N GLY A 274 17.07 -3.18 -4.70
CA GLY A 274 16.10 -3.21 -5.80
C GLY A 274 16.15 -4.49 -6.66
N LYS A 275 16.76 -5.58 -6.18
CA LYS A 275 16.87 -6.84 -6.92
C LYS A 275 15.93 -7.89 -6.36
N LYS A 276 15.18 -8.54 -7.26
CA LYS A 276 14.39 -9.74 -6.92
C LYS A 276 15.32 -10.87 -6.55
N MET A 277 15.01 -11.53 -5.45
CA MET A 277 15.72 -12.71 -4.97
C MET A 277 14.72 -13.79 -4.56
N SER A 278 15.14 -15.04 -4.72
CA SER A 278 14.38 -16.21 -4.28
C SER A 278 14.82 -16.61 -2.89
N TYR A 279 13.88 -16.89 -2.00
CA TYR A 279 14.13 -17.29 -0.62
C TYR A 279 13.34 -18.55 -0.28
N THR A 280 13.96 -19.47 0.46
CA THR A 280 13.34 -20.74 0.85
C THR A 280 12.39 -20.52 2.03
N VAL A 281 11.20 -21.10 1.92
CA VAL A 281 10.18 -21.11 2.97
C VAL A 281 9.62 -22.53 3.14
N GLU A 282 8.90 -22.76 4.22
CA GLU A 282 8.11 -23.95 4.47
C GLU A 282 6.62 -23.58 4.53
N LEU A 283 5.79 -24.29 3.77
CA LEU A 283 4.32 -24.18 3.84
C LEU A 283 3.78 -25.24 4.80
N TYR A 284 2.84 -24.84 5.67
CA TYR A 284 2.20 -25.75 6.61
C TYR A 284 0.82 -25.24 7.04
N ASP A 285 0.05 -26.06 7.74
CA ASP A 285 -1.30 -25.74 8.22
C ASP A 285 -2.21 -25.24 7.06
N ILE A 286 -2.27 -26.06 6.00
CA ILE A 286 -2.95 -25.72 4.76
C ILE A 286 -4.44 -25.99 4.89
N ASN A 287 -5.27 -24.95 4.65
CA ASN A 287 -6.72 -25.04 4.62
C ASN A 287 -7.23 -24.75 3.20
N THR A 288 -7.49 -25.79 2.42
CA THR A 288 -7.96 -25.67 1.03
C THR A 288 -9.39 -25.15 0.89
N SER A 289 -10.17 -25.09 1.99
CA SER A 289 -11.52 -24.51 2.00
C SER A 289 -11.54 -23.01 2.30
N GLU A 290 -10.39 -22.42 2.70
CA GLU A 290 -10.30 -21.00 3.03
C GLU A 290 -10.37 -20.13 1.76
N THR A 291 -11.25 -19.13 1.77
CA THR A 291 -11.43 -18.19 0.65
C THR A 291 -10.88 -16.80 0.93
N GLY A 292 -10.40 -16.55 2.16
CA GLY A 292 -9.77 -15.29 2.57
C GLY A 292 -8.27 -15.28 2.33
N THR A 293 -7.56 -14.57 3.19
CA THR A 293 -6.12 -14.27 3.06
C THR A 293 -5.20 -15.15 3.91
N LYS A 294 -5.75 -16.09 4.69
CA LYS A 294 -5.01 -16.94 5.64
C LYS A 294 -5.19 -18.42 5.33
N CYS A 295 -4.93 -18.79 4.06
CA CYS A 295 -5.17 -20.14 3.55
C CYS A 295 -4.17 -21.17 4.07
N PHE A 296 -2.96 -20.75 4.38
CA PHE A 296 -1.89 -21.58 4.92
C PHE A 296 -0.88 -20.71 5.67
N LYS A 297 -0.01 -21.35 6.44
CA LYS A 297 1.09 -20.68 7.11
C LYS A 297 2.38 -20.81 6.30
N VAL A 298 3.21 -19.77 6.42
CA VAL A 298 4.51 -19.67 5.75
C VAL A 298 5.56 -19.44 6.83
N ARG A 299 6.59 -20.30 6.89
CA ARG A 299 7.76 -20.13 7.76
C ARG A 299 8.99 -19.86 6.92
N VAL A 300 9.69 -18.76 7.18
CA VAL A 300 10.96 -18.43 6.54
C VAL A 300 12.04 -19.35 7.08
N THR A 301 12.69 -20.13 6.20
CA THR A 301 13.82 -21.00 6.53
C THR A 301 15.12 -20.52 5.90
N ASP A 302 15.05 -19.56 4.99
CA ASP A 302 16.18 -18.98 4.30
C ASP A 302 17.05 -18.13 5.24
N LYS A 303 18.31 -18.54 5.42
CA LYS A 303 19.24 -17.87 6.34
C LYS A 303 19.59 -16.44 5.89
N ALA A 304 19.63 -16.18 4.57
CA ALA A 304 19.94 -14.86 4.05
C ALA A 304 18.79 -13.89 4.33
N LEU A 305 17.54 -14.31 4.08
CA LEU A 305 16.38 -13.50 4.41
C LEU A 305 16.28 -13.24 5.92
N LEU A 306 16.40 -14.26 6.76
CA LEU A 306 16.41 -14.12 8.22
C LEU A 306 17.49 -13.14 8.70
N SER A 307 18.68 -13.20 8.10
CA SER A 307 19.76 -12.25 8.43
C SER A 307 19.44 -10.81 8.01
N LEU A 308 18.75 -10.62 6.86
CA LEU A 308 18.44 -9.30 6.31
C LEU A 308 17.26 -8.64 7.05
N THR A 309 16.17 -9.39 7.24
CA THR A 309 14.87 -8.84 7.67
C THR A 309 14.36 -9.42 8.98
N GLY A 310 15.00 -10.44 9.54
CA GLY A 310 14.50 -11.16 10.72
C GLY A 310 13.32 -12.09 10.40
N GLY A 311 12.78 -12.06 9.18
CA GLY A 311 11.63 -12.84 8.75
C GLY A 311 10.81 -12.12 7.67
N ILE A 312 9.49 -12.28 7.70
CA ILE A 312 8.57 -11.54 6.85
C ILE A 312 8.38 -10.14 7.45
N VAL A 313 8.57 -9.10 6.64
CA VAL A 313 8.40 -7.70 7.05
C VAL A 313 7.30 -7.02 6.26
N ARG A 314 6.72 -5.92 6.75
CA ARG A 314 5.75 -5.12 6.01
C ARG A 314 6.35 -4.70 4.67
N GLY A 315 5.54 -4.70 3.61
CA GLY A 315 6.00 -4.47 2.23
C GLY A 315 6.34 -5.75 1.46
N MET A 316 6.62 -6.88 2.14
CA MET A 316 6.74 -8.19 1.50
C MET A 316 5.39 -8.83 1.17
N SER A 317 4.28 -8.29 1.66
CA SER A 317 2.93 -8.70 1.29
C SER A 317 2.77 -8.66 -0.24
N GLY A 318 2.29 -9.76 -0.84
CA GLY A 318 2.24 -9.98 -2.27
C GLY A 318 3.43 -10.74 -2.83
N SER A 319 4.49 -11.01 -2.06
CA SER A 319 5.61 -11.85 -2.55
C SER A 319 5.08 -13.19 -3.06
N PRO A 320 5.25 -13.52 -4.37
CA PRO A 320 4.74 -14.75 -4.94
C PRO A 320 5.38 -15.98 -4.31
N ILE A 321 4.57 -17.02 -4.12
CA ILE A 321 4.96 -18.31 -3.56
C ILE A 321 4.95 -19.34 -4.68
N ILE A 322 6.04 -20.08 -4.83
CA ILE A 322 6.25 -21.10 -5.84
C ILE A 322 6.51 -22.43 -5.17
N GLN A 323 5.80 -23.47 -5.57
CA GLN A 323 6.03 -24.85 -5.17
C GLN A 323 5.91 -25.77 -6.41
N ASP A 324 6.83 -26.70 -6.56
CA ASP A 324 6.85 -27.68 -7.66
C ASP A 324 6.74 -27.04 -9.06
N GLY A 325 7.36 -25.85 -9.26
CA GLY A 325 7.35 -25.12 -10.53
C GLY A 325 6.02 -24.44 -10.87
N LYS A 326 5.10 -24.30 -9.91
CA LYS A 326 3.79 -23.65 -10.09
C LYS A 326 3.65 -22.45 -9.15
N LEU A 327 2.92 -21.41 -9.58
CA LEU A 327 2.54 -20.26 -8.75
C LEU A 327 1.40 -20.67 -7.81
N VAL A 328 1.70 -20.76 -6.52
CA VAL A 328 0.76 -21.16 -5.46
C VAL A 328 -0.12 -19.99 -5.00
N GLY A 329 0.48 -18.81 -4.88
CA GLY A 329 -0.18 -17.64 -4.31
C GLY A 329 0.81 -16.60 -3.83
N ALA A 330 0.49 -15.97 -2.71
CA ALA A 330 1.29 -14.87 -2.17
C ALA A 330 1.40 -14.91 -0.65
N VAL A 331 2.49 -14.35 -0.12
CA VAL A 331 2.60 -13.96 1.29
C VAL A 331 1.63 -12.82 1.57
N THR A 332 0.90 -12.88 2.68
CA THR A 332 -0.10 -11.85 3.03
C THR A 332 0.26 -11.10 4.29
N HIS A 333 0.25 -11.75 5.44
CA HIS A 333 0.44 -11.13 6.73
C HIS A 333 1.59 -11.79 7.49
N VAL A 334 2.40 -10.98 8.16
CA VAL A 334 3.38 -11.46 9.12
C VAL A 334 2.71 -11.73 10.48
N MET A 335 3.20 -12.70 11.21
CA MET A 335 2.78 -12.92 12.62
C MET A 335 3.58 -11.99 13.53
N ILE A 336 2.88 -11.10 14.25
CA ILE A 336 3.52 -10.12 15.15
C ILE A 336 4.31 -10.83 16.28
N ALA A 337 3.80 -11.97 16.75
CA ALA A 337 4.45 -12.74 17.81
C ALA A 337 5.75 -13.43 17.37
N ASP A 338 5.89 -13.72 16.08
CA ASP A 338 7.07 -14.34 15.47
C ASP A 338 7.18 -13.95 14.00
N PRO A 339 8.00 -12.95 13.64
CA PRO A 339 8.16 -12.50 12.26
C PRO A 339 8.74 -13.56 11.31
N THR A 340 9.31 -14.63 11.80
CA THR A 340 9.76 -15.74 10.94
C THR A 340 8.58 -16.51 10.34
N GLU A 341 7.37 -16.25 10.83
CA GLU A 341 6.12 -16.87 10.39
C GLU A 341 5.13 -15.85 9.86
N GLY A 342 4.26 -16.30 8.95
CA GLY A 342 3.19 -15.51 8.38
C GLY A 342 2.12 -16.37 7.74
N TYR A 343 1.26 -15.73 6.99
CA TYR A 343 0.16 -16.37 6.26
C TYR A 343 0.35 -16.20 4.76
N GLY A 344 -0.24 -17.10 3.99
CA GLY A 344 -0.35 -17.01 2.55
C GLY A 344 -1.77 -17.21 2.06
N ILE A 345 -2.02 -16.67 0.87
CA ILE A 345 -3.27 -16.78 0.12
C ILE A 345 -3.06 -17.64 -1.13
N PHE A 346 -4.04 -18.46 -1.52
CA PHE A 346 -4.00 -19.13 -2.81
C PHE A 346 -4.17 -18.15 -3.96
N ILE A 347 -3.44 -18.41 -5.06
CA ILE A 347 -3.55 -17.60 -6.29
C ILE A 347 -4.98 -17.58 -6.83
N GLU A 348 -5.73 -18.68 -6.71
CA GLU A 348 -7.12 -18.78 -7.12
C GLU A 348 -8.03 -17.76 -6.40
N ASN A 349 -7.80 -17.50 -5.09
CA ASN A 349 -8.57 -16.50 -4.35
C ASN A 349 -8.32 -15.09 -4.89
N MET A 350 -7.07 -14.77 -5.25
CA MET A 350 -6.73 -13.48 -5.85
C MET A 350 -7.36 -13.34 -7.24
N LEU A 351 -7.24 -14.35 -8.08
CA LEU A 351 -7.80 -14.34 -9.45
C LEU A 351 -9.34 -14.24 -9.42
N ASN A 352 -10.02 -14.98 -8.55
CA ASN A 352 -11.46 -14.89 -8.36
C ASN A 352 -11.89 -13.48 -7.94
N ALA A 353 -11.14 -12.82 -7.06
CA ALA A 353 -11.44 -11.45 -6.65
C ALA A 353 -11.22 -10.45 -7.80
N ALA A 354 -10.14 -10.60 -8.57
CA ALA A 354 -9.88 -9.76 -9.75
C ALA A 354 -11.02 -9.87 -10.77
N GLN A 355 -11.48 -11.08 -11.08
CA GLN A 355 -12.58 -11.33 -12.03
C GLN A 355 -13.90 -10.70 -11.57
N ASN A 356 -14.24 -10.80 -10.28
CA ASN A 356 -15.46 -10.24 -9.73
C ASN A 356 -15.52 -8.70 -9.75
N GLN A 357 -14.38 -8.02 -9.88
CA GLN A 357 -14.32 -6.55 -10.01
C GLN A 357 -14.47 -6.09 -11.47
N VAL A 358 -14.27 -6.97 -12.43
CA VAL A 358 -14.42 -6.68 -13.87
C VAL A 358 -15.88 -6.75 -14.33
N GLN A 359 -16.78 -7.41 -13.55
CA GLN A 359 -18.20 -7.43 -13.86
C GLN A 359 -18.84 -6.08 -13.48
N PRO A 360 -19.56 -5.40 -14.40
CA PRO A 360 -20.34 -4.22 -14.05
C PRO A 360 -21.36 -4.65 -12.98
N LYS A 361 -21.43 -3.91 -11.85
CA LYS A 361 -22.57 -4.05 -10.94
C LYS A 361 -23.82 -3.86 -11.80
N ALA A 362 -24.60 -4.92 -11.96
CA ALA A 362 -25.93 -4.82 -12.55
C ALA A 362 -26.73 -3.77 -11.75
N ALA A 363 -27.19 -2.75 -12.44
CA ALA A 363 -27.96 -1.64 -11.88
C ALA A 363 -29.31 -2.11 -11.37
#